data_cfd80539548d8c59448fb8d3cfd54d46
#
_entry.id   cfd80539548d8c59448fb8d3cfd54d46
#
_cell.length_a   1.000
_cell.length_b   1.000
_cell.length_c   1.000
_cell.angle_alpha   90.00
_cell.angle_beta   90.00
_cell.angle_gamma   90.00
#
_symmetry.space_group_name_H-M   'P 1'
#
loop_
_entity.id
_entity.type
_entity.pdbx_description
1 polymer ?
#
loop_
_entity_poly.entity_id
_entity_poly.type
_entity_poly.pdbx_seq_one_letter_code
_entity_poly.pdbx_strand_id
1 'polypeptide(L)'
;MKEREKLKSRLGFILISAGCAIGIGNVWKFPYIAGKGGGGAFVLCYLIFLVILGLPVMTMEFAVGRASQKSPVKAYQALEKPGQKWHIHGYITVIGCYLLMMFYTTVSGWMLHYFYLTATGKFAGLDADQVGGVFTEMLSQPFVMAFWMIVVVAIGIFVCSRGLQNGLEKITKVMMIALLAIMVVLAINSVTMDGAAEGLKFYLVPDFGRMKELGIGYTIVTAMNQAFFTLSLGIGAMAIFGSYIGKERSLLGESANIAVLDTFVAIVSGLIIFPACFTFGVSPTSGPSLIFITLPNIFNHIPLGRLWGSLFFIFMTFAAFSTVLAVFENIISCVMELTGWSRKKSSLVNLIAIILLSLPCVLGYNVWSWDGFSIFGGAVLDLEDFLVSNILLPLGSLVYLLFCTSRYGWGWKNFKAEANTGKGLKMQEWMRVYLSYILPLMILFIFGYGIYDKFFA
;
A
#
# COMPACT_ATOMS: atom_id res chain seq x y z
N MET A 1 19.35 8.37 -26.67
CA MET A 1 18.32 8.30 -25.61
C MET A 1 18.82 9.11 -24.42
N LYS A 2 18.00 9.99 -23.83
CA LYS A 2 18.41 10.68 -22.59
C LYS A 2 18.66 9.61 -21.52
N GLU A 3 19.76 9.75 -20.79
CA GLU A 3 20.04 8.91 -19.62
C GLU A 3 18.89 9.00 -18.62
N ARG A 4 18.52 7.85 -18.02
CA ARG A 4 17.45 7.83 -17.03
C ARG A 4 17.85 8.60 -15.78
N GLU A 5 16.95 9.43 -15.26
CA GLU A 5 17.16 10.10 -13.98
C GLU A 5 17.46 9.07 -12.90
N LYS A 6 18.42 9.35 -12.02
CA LYS A 6 18.79 8.51 -10.87
C LYS A 6 18.48 9.24 -9.57
N LEU A 7 18.17 8.48 -8.53
CA LEU A 7 18.04 9.02 -7.18
C LEU A 7 19.40 9.50 -6.66
N LYS A 8 19.40 10.60 -5.90
CA LYS A 8 20.64 11.19 -5.35
C LYS A 8 21.29 10.33 -4.29
N SER A 9 20.48 9.61 -3.51
CA SER A 9 20.98 8.91 -2.33
C SER A 9 20.29 7.57 -2.12
N ARG A 10 21.04 6.63 -1.52
CA ARG A 10 20.50 5.34 -1.07
C ARG A 10 19.33 5.52 -0.08
N LEU A 11 19.45 6.45 0.86
CA LEU A 11 18.39 6.75 1.81
C LEU A 11 17.13 7.24 1.05
N GLY A 12 17.30 8.07 0.01
CA GLY A 12 16.20 8.48 -0.86
C GLY A 12 15.50 7.30 -1.51
N PHE A 13 16.26 6.36 -2.06
CA PHE A 13 15.70 5.13 -2.64
C PHE A 13 14.91 4.30 -1.61
N ILE A 14 15.51 4.04 -0.43
CA ILE A 14 14.84 3.25 0.62
C ILE A 14 13.55 3.93 1.06
N LEU A 15 13.58 5.24 1.35
CA LEU A 15 12.42 5.97 1.85
C LEU A 15 11.32 6.13 0.79
N ILE A 16 11.65 6.30 -0.50
CA ILE A 16 10.65 6.36 -1.57
C ILE A 16 10.02 4.98 -1.80
N SER A 17 10.84 3.93 -1.89
CA SER A 17 10.34 2.58 -2.10
C SER A 17 9.55 2.07 -0.88
N ALA A 18 10.02 2.36 0.33
CA ALA A 18 9.27 2.11 1.55
C ALA A 18 7.99 2.95 1.60
N GLY A 19 8.02 4.22 1.19
CA GLY A 19 6.83 5.06 1.11
C GLY A 19 5.80 4.58 0.08
N CYS A 20 6.22 3.83 -0.93
CA CYS A 20 5.30 3.13 -1.82
C CYS A 20 4.61 1.94 -1.13
N ALA A 21 5.35 1.20 -0.33
CA ALA A 21 4.82 0.08 0.46
C ALA A 21 3.99 0.59 1.65
N ILE A 22 4.54 1.52 2.43
CA ILE A 22 3.89 2.13 3.60
C ILE A 22 2.73 3.01 3.15
N GLY A 23 1.51 2.51 3.34
CA GLY A 23 0.31 3.21 2.95
C GLY A 23 -0.87 2.93 3.88
N ILE A 24 -2.08 3.11 3.36
CA ILE A 24 -3.33 2.75 4.05
C ILE A 24 -3.32 1.28 4.48
N GLY A 25 -2.61 0.44 3.72
CA GLY A 25 -2.42 -0.98 4.02
C GLY A 25 -1.80 -1.25 5.39
N ASN A 26 -0.81 -0.47 5.80
CA ASN A 26 -0.10 -0.63 7.07
C ASN A 26 -0.82 0.02 8.24
N VAL A 27 -1.38 1.20 8.00
CA VAL A 27 -1.90 2.05 9.09
C VAL A 27 -3.38 1.83 9.38
N TRP A 28 -4.11 1.21 8.44
CA TRP A 28 -5.54 0.90 8.58
C TRP A 28 -5.84 -0.58 8.36
N LYS A 29 -5.56 -1.11 7.14
CA LYS A 29 -5.96 -2.49 6.76
C LYS A 29 -5.27 -3.53 7.64
N PHE A 30 -3.98 -3.36 7.94
CA PHE A 30 -3.22 -4.30 8.77
C PHE A 30 -3.77 -4.42 10.21
N PRO A 31 -3.96 -3.31 10.99
CA PRO A 31 -4.55 -3.44 12.32
C PRO A 31 -5.98 -4.02 12.30
N TYR A 32 -6.80 -3.61 11.34
CA TYR A 32 -8.15 -4.15 11.17
C TYR A 32 -8.14 -5.67 10.94
N ILE A 33 -7.30 -6.15 10.02
CA ILE A 33 -7.17 -7.58 9.71
C ILE A 33 -6.53 -8.33 10.87
N ALA A 34 -5.55 -7.75 11.56
CA ALA A 34 -4.96 -8.34 12.76
C ALA A 34 -6.00 -8.52 13.87
N GLY A 35 -6.91 -7.55 14.02
CA GLY A 35 -8.05 -7.67 14.93
C GLY A 35 -8.94 -8.86 14.59
N LYS A 36 -9.35 -9.00 13.33
CA LYS A 36 -10.17 -10.11 12.82
C LYS A 36 -9.45 -11.45 12.82
N GLY A 37 -8.16 -11.47 12.56
CA GLY A 37 -7.33 -12.67 12.42
C GLY A 37 -6.78 -13.24 13.74
N GLY A 38 -7.21 -12.69 14.89
CA GLY A 38 -6.81 -13.22 16.20
C GLY A 38 -5.55 -12.58 16.81
N GLY A 39 -5.19 -11.37 16.39
CA GLY A 39 -4.12 -10.60 17.01
C GLY A 39 -2.72 -11.14 16.72
N GLY A 40 -1.94 -11.46 17.77
CA GLY A 40 -0.54 -11.86 17.66
C GLY A 40 -0.26 -13.10 16.81
N ALA A 41 -1.20 -14.05 16.73
CA ALA A 41 -1.05 -15.22 15.86
C ALA A 41 -1.07 -14.82 14.37
N PHE A 42 -1.98 -13.91 13.97
CA PHE A 42 -1.99 -13.32 12.64
C PHE A 42 -0.70 -12.57 12.35
N VAL A 43 -0.24 -11.72 13.28
CA VAL A 43 1.01 -10.95 13.12
C VAL A 43 2.20 -11.88 12.86
N LEU A 44 2.31 -12.99 13.60
CA LEU A 44 3.35 -13.98 13.40
C LEU A 44 3.29 -14.61 11.99
N CYS A 45 2.09 -15.05 11.56
CA CYS A 45 1.89 -15.59 10.21
C CYS A 45 2.26 -14.56 9.13
N TYR A 46 1.82 -13.31 9.30
CA TYR A 46 2.14 -12.22 8.39
C TYR A 46 3.66 -12.02 8.24
N LEU A 47 4.40 -11.96 9.34
CA LEU A 47 5.86 -11.80 9.32
C LEU A 47 6.56 -12.94 8.56
N ILE A 48 6.10 -14.18 8.76
CA ILE A 48 6.62 -15.33 8.02
C ILE A 48 6.36 -15.16 6.52
N PHE A 49 5.12 -14.87 6.14
CA PHE A 49 4.76 -14.71 4.72
C PHE A 49 5.39 -13.48 4.06
N LEU A 50 5.62 -12.41 4.79
CA LEU A 50 6.35 -11.26 4.28
C LEU A 50 7.78 -11.65 3.82
N VAL A 51 8.45 -12.50 4.61
CA VAL A 51 9.79 -12.98 4.28
C VAL A 51 9.78 -13.98 3.12
N ILE A 52 8.88 -14.96 3.17
CA ILE A 52 8.90 -16.06 2.19
C ILE A 52 8.21 -15.69 0.87
N LEU A 53 7.20 -14.83 0.88
CA LEU A 53 6.49 -14.38 -0.33
C LEU A 53 6.94 -12.99 -0.77
N GLY A 54 6.90 -12.02 0.14
CA GLY A 54 7.07 -10.60 -0.18
C GLY A 54 8.48 -10.26 -0.66
N LEU A 55 9.51 -10.63 0.10
CA LEU A 55 10.90 -10.28 -0.23
C LEU A 55 11.37 -10.81 -1.59
N PRO A 56 11.12 -12.09 -1.97
CA PRO A 56 11.53 -12.57 -3.27
C PRO A 56 10.86 -11.85 -4.43
N VAL A 57 9.55 -11.62 -4.36
CA VAL A 57 8.81 -10.95 -5.43
C VAL A 57 9.25 -9.49 -5.57
N MET A 58 9.42 -8.77 -4.45
CA MET A 58 9.97 -7.40 -4.45
C MET A 58 11.35 -7.36 -5.12
N THR A 59 12.22 -8.32 -4.80
CA THR A 59 13.55 -8.42 -5.39
C THR A 59 13.48 -8.64 -6.91
N MET A 60 12.50 -9.40 -7.39
CA MET A 60 12.28 -9.63 -8.83
C MET A 60 11.79 -8.38 -9.55
N GLU A 61 10.85 -7.65 -8.97
CA GLU A 61 10.40 -6.37 -9.54
C GLU A 61 11.56 -5.37 -9.64
N PHE A 62 12.33 -5.18 -8.56
CA PHE A 62 13.53 -4.35 -8.60
C PHE A 62 14.54 -4.81 -9.65
N ALA A 63 14.75 -6.12 -9.81
CA ALA A 63 15.70 -6.66 -10.79
C ALA A 63 15.28 -6.35 -12.23
N VAL A 64 13.99 -6.49 -12.55
CA VAL A 64 13.43 -6.15 -13.87
C VAL A 64 13.61 -4.66 -14.16
N GLY A 65 13.32 -3.79 -13.19
CA GLY A 65 13.52 -2.36 -13.31
C GLY A 65 14.99 -1.99 -13.47
N ARG A 66 15.87 -2.50 -12.59
CA ARG A 66 17.30 -2.16 -12.59
C ARG A 66 18.05 -2.67 -13.83
N ALA A 67 17.75 -3.88 -14.28
CA ALA A 67 18.39 -4.45 -15.47
C ALA A 67 18.01 -3.69 -16.75
N SER A 68 16.76 -3.25 -16.84
CA SER A 68 16.25 -2.56 -18.04
C SER A 68 16.52 -1.05 -18.03
N GLN A 69 16.60 -0.44 -16.84
CA GLN A 69 16.61 1.03 -16.64
C GLN A 69 15.41 1.72 -17.32
N LYS A 70 14.23 1.06 -17.30
CA LYS A 70 13.01 1.52 -17.97
C LYS A 70 11.78 1.33 -17.08
N SER A 71 10.68 1.98 -17.48
CA SER A 71 9.36 1.74 -16.87
C SER A 71 8.84 0.32 -17.17
N PRO A 72 7.88 -0.21 -16.41
CA PRO A 72 7.47 -1.62 -16.51
C PRO A 72 7.20 -2.13 -17.93
N VAL A 73 6.47 -1.36 -18.76
CA VAL A 73 6.18 -1.79 -20.15
C VAL A 73 7.46 -1.95 -20.97
N LYS A 74 8.30 -0.93 -20.97
CA LYS A 74 9.56 -0.93 -21.71
C LYS A 74 10.61 -1.85 -21.08
N ALA A 75 10.49 -2.13 -19.78
CA ALA A 75 11.35 -3.07 -19.08
C ALA A 75 11.16 -4.49 -19.61
N TYR A 76 9.91 -4.95 -19.71
CA TYR A 76 9.63 -6.25 -20.31
C TYR A 76 10.10 -6.33 -21.76
N GLN A 77 9.78 -5.31 -22.59
CA GLN A 77 10.26 -5.26 -23.99
C GLN A 77 11.78 -5.33 -24.15
N ALA A 78 12.51 -4.78 -23.18
CA ALA A 78 13.98 -4.80 -23.21
C ALA A 78 14.60 -6.13 -22.76
N LEU A 79 13.90 -6.91 -21.92
CA LEU A 79 14.41 -8.12 -21.30
C LEU A 79 13.81 -9.41 -21.87
N GLU A 80 12.65 -9.35 -22.52
CA GLU A 80 12.01 -10.50 -23.14
C GLU A 80 12.79 -10.96 -24.40
N LYS A 81 12.66 -12.24 -24.72
CA LYS A 81 13.27 -12.80 -25.93
C LYS A 81 12.41 -12.44 -27.16
N PRO A 82 13.03 -12.38 -28.36
CA PRO A 82 12.29 -12.12 -29.60
C PRO A 82 11.08 -13.07 -29.76
N GLY A 83 9.92 -12.50 -30.08
CA GLY A 83 8.67 -13.25 -30.27
C GLY A 83 7.87 -13.52 -29.00
N GLN A 84 8.38 -13.16 -27.83
CA GLN A 84 7.61 -13.23 -26.57
C GLN A 84 6.72 -12.01 -26.39
N LYS A 85 5.73 -12.13 -25.49
CA LYS A 85 4.71 -11.11 -25.27
C LYS A 85 4.57 -10.72 -23.76
N TRP A 86 5.64 -10.83 -22.99
CA TRP A 86 5.64 -10.47 -21.58
C TRP A 86 5.33 -8.99 -21.34
N HIS A 87 5.65 -8.14 -22.31
CA HIS A 87 5.33 -6.71 -22.26
C HIS A 87 3.83 -6.41 -22.14
N ILE A 88 2.94 -7.34 -22.48
CA ILE A 88 1.50 -7.20 -22.25
C ILE A 88 1.23 -6.99 -20.75
N HIS A 89 1.95 -7.72 -19.88
CA HIS A 89 1.84 -7.52 -18.44
C HIS A 89 2.25 -6.09 -18.02
N GLY A 90 3.23 -5.51 -18.70
CA GLY A 90 3.60 -4.11 -18.46
C GLY A 90 2.43 -3.13 -18.67
N TYR A 91 1.59 -3.34 -19.67
CA TYR A 91 0.37 -2.55 -19.86
C TYR A 91 -0.67 -2.83 -18.76
N ILE A 92 -0.81 -4.10 -18.35
CA ILE A 92 -1.71 -4.47 -17.25
C ILE A 92 -1.28 -3.79 -15.94
N THR A 93 0.04 -3.69 -15.66
CA THR A 93 0.54 -2.97 -14.47
C THR A 93 0.17 -1.48 -14.50
N VAL A 94 0.23 -0.84 -15.67
CA VAL A 94 -0.18 0.57 -15.80
C VAL A 94 -1.67 0.73 -15.53
N ILE A 95 -2.52 -0.13 -16.11
CA ILE A 95 -3.97 -0.15 -15.83
C ILE A 95 -4.21 -0.37 -14.34
N GLY A 96 -3.49 -1.30 -13.70
CA GLY A 96 -3.57 -1.55 -12.27
C GLY A 96 -3.21 -0.34 -11.42
N CYS A 97 -2.22 0.45 -11.84
CA CYS A 97 -1.88 1.71 -11.18
C CYS A 97 -3.03 2.75 -11.26
N TYR A 98 -3.70 2.87 -12.40
CA TYR A 98 -4.87 3.74 -12.51
C TYR A 98 -6.03 3.23 -11.64
N LEU A 99 -6.36 1.95 -11.70
CA LEU A 99 -7.41 1.35 -10.86
C LEU A 99 -7.13 1.55 -9.37
N LEU A 100 -5.88 1.35 -8.94
CA LEU A 100 -5.49 1.63 -7.56
C LEU A 100 -5.73 3.10 -7.21
N MET A 101 -5.36 4.03 -8.08
CA MET A 101 -5.52 5.47 -7.80
C MET A 101 -6.97 5.93 -7.80
N MET A 102 -7.89 5.23 -8.46
CA MET A 102 -9.32 5.58 -8.50
C MET A 102 -9.92 5.63 -7.08
N PHE A 103 -9.68 4.62 -6.25
CA PHE A 103 -10.19 4.62 -4.88
C PHE A 103 -9.17 5.18 -3.87
N TYR A 104 -7.89 4.98 -4.09
CA TYR A 104 -6.85 5.35 -3.13
C TYR A 104 -6.74 6.86 -2.94
N THR A 105 -6.93 7.66 -4.01
CA THR A 105 -6.96 9.12 -3.93
C THR A 105 -8.18 9.63 -3.19
N THR A 106 -9.34 8.96 -3.34
CA THR A 106 -10.57 9.27 -2.60
C THR A 106 -10.39 9.03 -1.10
N VAL A 107 -9.86 7.86 -0.71
CA VAL A 107 -9.60 7.54 0.71
C VAL A 107 -8.52 8.46 1.30
N SER A 108 -7.49 8.80 0.51
CA SER A 108 -6.48 9.80 0.93
C SER A 108 -7.11 11.17 1.17
N GLY A 109 -8.11 11.55 0.36
CA GLY A 109 -8.92 12.74 0.55
C GLY A 109 -9.70 12.73 1.86
N TRP A 110 -10.29 11.59 2.25
CA TRP A 110 -10.95 11.45 3.56
C TRP A 110 -9.99 11.68 4.73
N MET A 111 -8.77 11.14 4.66
CA MET A 111 -7.76 11.32 5.70
C MET A 111 -7.35 12.78 5.86
N LEU A 112 -7.14 13.48 4.74
CA LEU A 112 -6.81 14.89 4.73
C LEU A 112 -7.99 15.75 5.25
N HIS A 113 -9.21 15.41 4.87
CA HIS A 113 -10.42 16.07 5.38
C HIS A 113 -10.55 15.87 6.90
N TYR A 114 -10.34 14.67 7.41
CA TYR A 114 -10.39 14.39 8.84
C TYR A 114 -9.28 15.09 9.63
N PHE A 115 -8.10 15.22 9.03
CA PHE A 115 -7.08 16.10 9.61
C PHE A 115 -7.60 17.54 9.76
N TYR A 116 -8.22 18.09 8.71
CA TYR A 116 -8.79 19.42 8.75
C TYR A 116 -9.91 19.54 9.82
N LEU A 117 -10.85 18.61 9.85
CA LEU A 117 -11.95 18.61 10.84
C LEU A 117 -11.43 18.53 12.28
N THR A 118 -10.44 17.66 12.53
CA THR A 118 -9.85 17.49 13.86
C THR A 118 -9.06 18.73 14.27
N ALA A 119 -8.22 19.24 13.37
CA ALA A 119 -7.40 20.42 13.62
C ALA A 119 -8.23 21.69 13.84
N THR A 120 -9.40 21.79 13.22
CA THR A 120 -10.34 22.90 13.44
C THR A 120 -11.25 22.72 14.66
N GLY A 121 -11.22 21.53 15.30
CA GLY A 121 -12.02 21.23 16.50
C GLY A 121 -13.47 20.86 16.22
N LYS A 122 -13.81 20.41 15.01
CA LYS A 122 -15.19 20.03 14.62
C LYS A 122 -15.78 18.93 15.49
N PHE A 123 -14.95 18.05 16.05
CA PHE A 123 -15.41 16.95 16.92
C PHE A 123 -15.61 17.35 18.38
N ALA A 124 -15.14 18.53 18.80
CA ALA A 124 -15.22 18.96 20.21
C ALA A 124 -16.65 19.00 20.71
N GLY A 125 -16.94 18.28 21.81
CA GLY A 125 -18.24 18.23 22.42
C GLY A 125 -19.31 17.39 21.73
N LEU A 126 -18.96 16.68 20.66
CA LEU A 126 -19.86 15.72 20.02
C LEU A 126 -19.91 14.41 20.79
N ASP A 127 -21.09 13.80 20.89
CA ASP A 127 -21.24 12.43 21.37
C ASP A 127 -20.88 11.39 20.29
N ALA A 128 -20.88 10.09 20.63
CA ALA A 128 -20.48 9.01 19.74
C ALA A 128 -21.33 8.91 18.47
N ASP A 129 -22.63 9.15 18.58
CA ASP A 129 -23.56 9.09 17.44
C ASP A 129 -23.35 10.29 16.51
N GLN A 130 -23.13 11.47 17.08
CA GLN A 130 -22.81 12.68 16.31
C GLN A 130 -21.47 12.57 15.59
N VAL A 131 -20.44 11.97 16.22
CA VAL A 131 -19.16 11.67 15.57
C VAL A 131 -19.37 10.71 14.40
N GLY A 132 -20.18 9.66 14.57
CA GLY A 132 -20.59 8.76 13.49
C GLY A 132 -21.34 9.48 12.36
N GLY A 133 -22.20 10.43 12.73
CA GLY A 133 -22.94 11.29 11.79
C GLY A 133 -22.02 12.11 10.88
N VAL A 134 -20.89 12.62 11.39
CA VAL A 134 -19.91 13.38 10.58
C VAL A 134 -19.37 12.54 9.42
N PHE A 135 -19.10 11.24 9.65
CA PHE A 135 -18.61 10.35 8.58
C PHE A 135 -19.70 10.08 7.53
N THR A 136 -20.91 9.77 7.97
CA THR A 136 -22.06 9.55 7.08
C THR A 136 -22.40 10.82 6.28
N GLU A 137 -22.38 11.99 6.92
CA GLU A 137 -22.57 13.28 6.26
C GLU A 137 -21.50 13.52 5.19
N MET A 138 -20.22 13.27 5.48
CA MET A 138 -19.13 13.40 4.50
C MET A 138 -19.38 12.50 3.28
N LEU A 139 -19.73 11.24 3.49
CA LEU A 139 -19.98 10.28 2.39
C LEU A 139 -21.20 10.69 1.55
N SER A 140 -22.20 11.33 2.12
CA SER A 140 -23.41 11.81 1.42
C SER A 140 -23.16 13.07 0.57
N GLN A 141 -22.02 13.77 0.75
CA GLN A 141 -21.71 15.03 0.10
C GLN A 141 -20.70 14.85 -1.05
N PRO A 142 -21.15 14.65 -2.30
CA PRO A 142 -20.24 14.38 -3.44
C PRO A 142 -19.23 15.50 -3.68
N PHE A 143 -19.63 16.76 -3.50
CA PHE A 143 -18.74 17.91 -3.70
C PHE A 143 -17.62 17.98 -2.67
N VAL A 144 -17.90 17.67 -1.40
CA VAL A 144 -16.89 17.64 -0.33
C VAL A 144 -15.89 16.51 -0.59
N MET A 145 -16.38 15.31 -0.90
CA MET A 145 -15.52 14.17 -1.24
C MET A 145 -14.65 14.45 -2.47
N ALA A 146 -15.25 14.98 -3.55
CA ALA A 146 -14.54 15.34 -4.78
C ALA A 146 -13.49 16.42 -4.52
N PHE A 147 -13.81 17.45 -3.74
CA PHE A 147 -12.87 18.54 -3.41
C PHE A 147 -11.59 18.01 -2.75
N TRP A 148 -11.72 17.20 -1.69
CA TRP A 148 -10.57 16.67 -0.98
C TRP A 148 -9.77 15.67 -1.83
N MET A 149 -10.44 14.84 -2.63
CA MET A 149 -9.79 13.96 -3.62
C MET A 149 -9.00 14.77 -4.64
N ILE A 150 -9.59 15.84 -5.22
CA ILE A 150 -8.92 16.72 -6.19
C ILE A 150 -7.70 17.40 -5.56
N VAL A 151 -7.79 17.84 -4.30
CA VAL A 151 -6.65 18.43 -3.57
C VAL A 151 -5.50 17.45 -3.47
N VAL A 152 -5.77 16.20 -3.11
CA VAL A 152 -4.75 15.13 -3.04
C VAL A 152 -4.11 14.89 -4.41
N VAL A 153 -4.92 14.73 -5.46
CA VAL A 153 -4.43 14.51 -6.82
C VAL A 153 -3.60 15.69 -7.32
N ALA A 154 -4.09 16.92 -7.11
CA ALA A 154 -3.39 18.12 -7.56
C ALA A 154 -2.03 18.29 -6.87
N ILE A 155 -1.95 18.12 -5.54
CA ILE A 155 -0.69 18.20 -4.80
C ILE A 155 0.26 17.08 -5.25
N GLY A 156 -0.23 15.84 -5.37
CA GLY A 156 0.59 14.69 -5.79
C GLY A 156 1.17 14.88 -7.19
N ILE A 157 0.37 15.24 -8.16
CA ILE A 157 0.82 15.51 -9.54
C ILE A 157 1.76 16.72 -9.59
N PHE A 158 1.49 17.78 -8.81
CA PHE A 158 2.40 18.91 -8.70
C PHE A 158 3.78 18.50 -8.21
N VAL A 159 3.86 17.69 -7.16
CA VAL A 159 5.14 17.17 -6.62
C VAL A 159 5.87 16.34 -7.69
N CYS A 160 5.19 15.39 -8.33
CA CYS A 160 5.79 14.53 -9.36
C CYS A 160 6.22 15.33 -10.62
N SER A 161 5.50 16.41 -10.96
CA SER A 161 5.85 17.28 -12.08
C SER A 161 7.19 18.00 -11.91
N ARG A 162 7.65 18.19 -10.66
CA ARG A 162 8.95 18.80 -10.33
C ARG A 162 10.15 17.89 -10.59
N GLY A 163 9.91 16.64 -10.99
CA GLY A 163 10.93 15.64 -11.29
C GLY A 163 11.27 14.74 -10.12
N LEU A 164 12.12 13.74 -10.41
CA LEU A 164 12.47 12.70 -9.46
C LEU A 164 13.20 13.24 -8.22
N GLN A 165 14.27 14.02 -8.43
CA GLN A 165 15.15 14.46 -7.34
C GLN A 165 14.60 15.65 -6.55
N ASN A 166 14.11 16.69 -7.24
CA ASN A 166 13.68 17.94 -6.61
C ASN A 166 12.21 17.92 -6.15
N GLY A 167 11.39 17.05 -6.72
CA GLY A 167 10.00 16.81 -6.33
C GLY A 167 9.88 15.59 -5.42
N LEU A 168 9.82 14.41 -6.04
CA LEU A 168 9.51 13.15 -5.36
C LEU A 168 10.48 12.82 -4.22
N GLU A 169 11.80 12.75 -4.48
CA GLU A 169 12.78 12.35 -3.46
C GLU A 169 12.81 13.30 -2.26
N LYS A 170 12.83 14.60 -2.52
CA LYS A 170 12.91 15.60 -1.45
C LYS A 170 11.67 15.59 -0.57
N ILE A 171 10.48 15.60 -1.17
CA ILE A 171 9.21 15.65 -0.43
C ILE A 171 8.98 14.35 0.32
N THR A 172 9.16 13.19 -0.33
CA THR A 172 8.96 11.88 0.31
C THR A 172 9.92 11.69 1.48
N LYS A 173 11.18 12.10 1.38
CA LYS A 173 12.13 12.03 2.52
C LYS A 173 11.62 12.78 3.74
N VAL A 174 11.22 14.04 3.57
CA VAL A 174 10.73 14.88 4.68
C VAL A 174 9.46 14.26 5.27
N MET A 175 8.54 13.87 4.41
CA MET A 175 7.25 13.30 4.80
C MET A 175 7.41 11.96 5.54
N MET A 176 8.29 11.07 5.06
CA MET A 176 8.56 9.79 5.71
C MET A 176 9.24 9.93 7.07
N ILE A 177 10.19 10.86 7.21
CA ILE A 177 10.83 11.15 8.51
C ILE A 177 9.79 11.72 9.49
N ALA A 178 8.95 12.65 9.04
CA ALA A 178 7.88 13.21 9.87
C ALA A 178 6.86 12.12 10.28
N LEU A 179 6.46 11.24 9.34
CA LEU A 179 5.58 10.10 9.58
C LEU A 179 6.14 9.21 10.69
N LEU A 180 7.42 8.79 10.56
CA LEU A 180 8.07 7.93 11.55
C LEU A 180 8.18 8.61 12.93
N ALA A 181 8.47 9.90 12.99
CA ALA A 181 8.53 10.65 14.24
C ALA A 181 7.14 10.75 14.91
N ILE A 182 6.12 11.12 14.15
CA ILE A 182 4.75 11.26 14.66
C ILE A 182 4.22 9.92 15.17
N MET A 183 4.42 8.83 14.42
CA MET A 183 3.93 7.52 14.84
C MET A 183 4.60 7.01 16.12
N VAL A 184 5.89 7.29 16.34
CA VAL A 184 6.56 6.94 17.61
C VAL A 184 5.94 7.70 18.77
N VAL A 185 5.67 8.99 18.61
CA VAL A 185 5.02 9.83 19.62
C VAL A 185 3.59 9.31 19.92
N LEU A 186 2.82 8.97 18.89
CA LEU A 186 1.47 8.40 19.05
C LEU A 186 1.52 7.04 19.73
N ALA A 187 2.47 6.17 19.37
CA ALA A 187 2.63 4.86 19.98
C ALA A 187 2.99 4.97 21.49
N ILE A 188 3.92 5.86 21.85
CA ILE A 188 4.26 6.11 23.26
C ILE A 188 3.01 6.56 24.03
N ASN A 189 2.24 7.52 23.48
CA ASN A 189 1.00 7.96 24.12
C ASN A 189 0.00 6.80 24.30
N SER A 190 -0.18 5.95 23.27
CA SER A 190 -1.15 4.86 23.32
C SER A 190 -0.77 3.75 24.29
N VAL A 191 0.51 3.33 24.32
CA VAL A 191 0.97 2.27 25.23
C VAL A 191 1.05 2.69 26.70
N THR A 192 1.01 3.99 26.98
CA THR A 192 1.00 4.53 28.34
C THR A 192 -0.41 4.79 28.88
N MET A 193 -1.46 4.48 28.13
CA MET A 193 -2.84 4.60 28.60
C MET A 193 -3.17 3.53 29.66
N ASP A 194 -4.03 3.89 30.61
CA ASP A 194 -4.56 2.92 31.56
C ASP A 194 -5.39 1.87 30.82
N GLY A 195 -5.08 0.58 30.99
CA GLY A 195 -5.74 -0.51 30.24
C GLY A 195 -5.04 -0.93 28.94
N ALA A 196 -3.98 -0.26 28.53
CA ALA A 196 -3.21 -0.61 27.31
C ALA A 196 -2.64 -2.04 27.30
N ALA A 197 -2.36 -2.62 28.48
CA ALA A 197 -1.73 -3.93 28.62
C ALA A 197 -2.52 -5.06 27.97
N GLU A 198 -3.86 -5.03 28.03
CA GLU A 198 -4.71 -6.05 27.38
C GLU A 198 -4.63 -5.96 25.86
N GLY A 199 -4.66 -4.75 25.30
CA GLY A 199 -4.50 -4.51 23.87
C GLY A 199 -3.11 -4.95 23.36
N LEU A 200 -2.07 -4.66 24.13
CA LEU A 200 -0.70 -5.12 23.82
C LEU A 200 -0.59 -6.64 23.85
N LYS A 201 -1.17 -7.29 24.86
CA LYS A 201 -1.21 -8.75 24.96
C LYS A 201 -1.96 -9.39 23.79
N PHE A 202 -3.14 -8.86 23.45
CA PHE A 202 -3.92 -9.30 22.31
C PHE A 202 -3.11 -9.24 21.01
N TYR A 203 -2.42 -8.13 20.80
CA TYR A 203 -1.75 -7.81 19.53
C TYR A 203 -0.38 -8.48 19.37
N LEU A 204 0.41 -8.58 20.45
CA LEU A 204 1.79 -9.06 20.38
C LEU A 204 1.98 -10.52 20.80
N VAL A 205 1.08 -11.07 21.62
CA VAL A 205 1.21 -12.44 22.11
C VAL A 205 0.40 -13.37 21.22
N PRO A 206 1.04 -14.31 20.50
CA PRO A 206 0.33 -15.30 19.69
C PRO A 206 -0.61 -16.18 20.50
N ASP A 207 -1.89 -16.18 20.14
CA ASP A 207 -2.93 -17.03 20.71
C ASP A 207 -3.43 -18.02 19.65
N PHE A 208 -2.88 -19.21 19.65
CA PHE A 208 -3.25 -20.28 18.72
C PHE A 208 -4.62 -20.88 19.02
N GLY A 209 -5.13 -20.76 20.27
CA GLY A 209 -6.49 -21.14 20.64
C GLY A 209 -7.51 -20.29 19.88
N ARG A 210 -7.37 -18.97 19.96
CA ARG A 210 -8.19 -18.00 19.22
C ARG A 210 -8.06 -18.18 17.70
N MET A 211 -6.85 -18.42 17.19
CA MET A 211 -6.62 -18.70 15.76
C MET A 211 -7.41 -19.94 15.32
N LYS A 212 -7.51 -20.98 16.17
CA LYS A 212 -8.29 -22.19 15.88
C LYS A 212 -9.80 -21.92 15.86
N GLU A 213 -10.29 -21.10 16.79
CA GLU A 213 -11.71 -20.70 16.85
C GLU A 213 -12.14 -19.88 15.63
N LEU A 214 -11.30 -18.96 15.16
CA LEU A 214 -11.53 -18.13 13.98
C LEU A 214 -11.35 -18.87 12.66
N GLY A 215 -10.69 -20.02 12.68
CA GLY A 215 -10.31 -20.80 11.51
C GLY A 215 -8.85 -20.60 11.11
N ILE A 216 -8.03 -21.62 11.28
CA ILE A 216 -6.59 -21.60 10.96
C ILE A 216 -6.38 -21.20 9.49
N GLY A 217 -7.17 -21.77 8.57
CA GLY A 217 -7.10 -21.46 7.13
C GLY A 217 -7.37 -19.98 6.83
N TYR A 218 -8.38 -19.42 7.45
CA TYR A 218 -8.72 -17.99 7.32
C TYR A 218 -7.56 -17.10 7.74
N THR A 219 -7.01 -17.30 8.95
CA THR A 219 -5.87 -16.50 9.45
C THR A 219 -4.65 -16.60 8.54
N ILE A 220 -4.30 -17.81 8.08
CA ILE A 220 -3.16 -18.04 7.19
C ILE A 220 -3.34 -17.30 5.86
N VAL A 221 -4.47 -17.51 5.17
CA VAL A 221 -4.70 -16.92 3.85
C VAL A 221 -4.78 -15.39 3.94
N THR A 222 -5.43 -14.88 4.97
CA THR A 222 -5.53 -13.44 5.19
C THR A 222 -4.15 -12.81 5.47
N ALA A 223 -3.28 -13.51 6.23
CA ALA A 223 -1.90 -13.08 6.45
C ALA A 223 -1.05 -13.12 5.16
N MET A 224 -1.25 -14.14 4.32
CA MET A 224 -0.60 -14.22 3.01
C MET A 224 -1.04 -13.06 2.09
N ASN A 225 -2.34 -12.80 1.99
CA ASN A 225 -2.88 -11.67 1.23
C ASN A 225 -2.31 -10.33 1.70
N GLN A 226 -2.25 -10.13 3.03
CA GLN A 226 -1.70 -8.92 3.60
C GLN A 226 -0.21 -8.73 3.27
N ALA A 227 0.57 -9.80 3.20
CA ALA A 227 1.99 -9.74 2.84
C ALA A 227 2.22 -9.27 1.39
N PHE A 228 1.32 -9.57 0.46
CA PHE A 228 1.36 -9.02 -0.90
C PHE A 228 0.88 -7.58 -0.95
N PHE A 229 -0.22 -7.29 -0.28
CA PHE A 229 -0.84 -5.97 -0.31
C PHE A 229 0.08 -4.91 0.29
N THR A 230 0.69 -5.18 1.45
CA THR A 230 1.52 -4.20 2.17
C THR A 230 2.72 -3.72 1.35
N LEU A 231 3.31 -4.58 0.53
CA LEU A 231 4.48 -4.25 -0.29
C LEU A 231 4.12 -3.72 -1.68
N SER A 232 2.83 -3.56 -2.02
CA SER A 232 2.35 -3.08 -3.33
C SER A 232 2.93 -3.85 -4.51
N LEU A 233 3.06 -5.20 -4.39
CA LEU A 233 3.68 -6.06 -5.39
C LEU A 233 2.74 -6.38 -6.55
N GLY A 234 3.29 -6.61 -7.75
CA GLY A 234 2.54 -7.05 -8.93
C GLY A 234 2.12 -5.94 -9.88
N ILE A 235 2.08 -4.68 -9.44
CA ILE A 235 1.71 -3.53 -10.29
C ILE A 235 2.91 -2.73 -10.82
N GLY A 236 4.13 -3.27 -10.70
CA GLY A 236 5.34 -2.65 -11.23
C GLY A 236 5.81 -1.40 -10.49
N ALA A 237 5.28 -1.10 -9.31
CA ALA A 237 5.68 0.04 -8.52
C ALA A 237 7.14 -0.11 -8.02
N MET A 238 7.54 -1.31 -7.63
CA MET A 238 8.93 -1.57 -7.26
C MET A 238 9.85 -1.63 -8.49
N ALA A 239 9.34 -2.03 -9.65
CA ALA A 239 10.11 -2.04 -10.90
C ALA A 239 10.50 -0.62 -11.34
N ILE A 240 9.60 0.38 -11.22
CA ILE A 240 9.96 1.76 -11.56
C ILE A 240 11.07 2.28 -10.66
N PHE A 241 11.03 2.02 -9.33
CA PHE A 241 12.09 2.43 -8.40
C PHE A 241 13.38 1.65 -8.64
N GLY A 242 13.30 0.36 -8.97
CA GLY A 242 14.43 -0.43 -9.42
C GLY A 242 15.17 0.21 -10.59
N SER A 243 14.44 0.85 -11.52
CA SER A 243 15.03 1.53 -12.67
C SER A 243 15.82 2.81 -12.34
N TYR A 244 15.70 3.34 -11.11
CA TYR A 244 16.36 4.55 -10.66
C TYR A 244 17.59 4.32 -9.79
N ILE A 245 17.91 3.04 -9.44
CA ILE A 245 19.05 2.70 -8.59
C ILE A 245 20.24 2.17 -9.37
N GLY A 246 21.42 2.35 -8.77
CA GLY A 246 22.68 1.82 -9.27
C GLY A 246 22.92 0.35 -8.89
N LYS A 247 24.14 -0.12 -9.16
CA LYS A 247 24.57 -1.53 -8.97
C LYS A 247 25.48 -1.72 -7.74
N GLU A 248 25.57 -0.74 -6.85
CA GLU A 248 26.45 -0.77 -5.69
C GLU A 248 26.00 -1.77 -4.62
N ARG A 249 24.68 -2.05 -4.59
CA ARG A 249 24.05 -2.91 -3.58
C ARG A 249 23.24 -4.03 -4.23
N SER A 250 23.22 -5.17 -3.52
CA SER A 250 22.37 -6.32 -3.93
C SER A 250 20.91 -6.02 -3.68
N LEU A 251 20.03 -6.48 -4.58
CA LEU A 251 18.62 -6.16 -4.50
C LEU A 251 17.90 -6.86 -3.33
N LEU A 252 18.30 -8.08 -2.99
CA LEU A 252 17.72 -8.77 -1.83
C LEU A 252 17.99 -7.99 -0.54
N GLY A 253 19.18 -7.40 -0.38
CA GLY A 253 19.51 -6.57 0.77
C GLY A 253 18.69 -5.28 0.82
N GLU A 254 18.47 -4.63 -0.32
CA GLU A 254 17.63 -3.43 -0.37
C GLU A 254 16.15 -3.77 -0.13
N SER A 255 15.65 -4.87 -0.69
CA SER A 255 14.29 -5.38 -0.41
C SER A 255 14.09 -5.66 1.08
N ALA A 256 15.07 -6.28 1.74
CA ALA A 256 15.01 -6.53 3.17
C ALA A 256 14.94 -5.22 4.00
N ASN A 257 15.73 -4.21 3.65
CA ASN A 257 15.69 -2.91 4.34
C ASN A 257 14.31 -2.23 4.19
N ILE A 258 13.70 -2.30 3.00
CA ILE A 258 12.37 -1.74 2.75
C ILE A 258 11.31 -2.51 3.52
N ALA A 259 11.35 -3.86 3.49
CA ALA A 259 10.41 -4.69 4.23
C ALA A 259 10.50 -4.51 5.75
N VAL A 260 11.71 -4.30 6.30
CA VAL A 260 11.89 -3.98 7.73
C VAL A 260 11.23 -2.65 8.07
N LEU A 261 11.38 -1.62 7.23
CA LEU A 261 10.75 -0.33 7.46
C LEU A 261 9.23 -0.38 7.32
N ASP A 262 8.72 -1.09 6.31
CA ASP A 262 7.30 -1.36 6.11
C ASP A 262 6.69 -2.09 7.31
N THR A 263 7.33 -3.17 7.75
CA THR A 263 6.92 -3.94 8.94
C THR A 263 6.94 -3.10 10.21
N PHE A 264 7.98 -2.28 10.39
CA PHE A 264 8.05 -1.38 11.54
C PHE A 264 6.82 -0.48 11.59
N VAL A 265 6.44 0.13 10.46
CA VAL A 265 5.24 0.97 10.41
C VAL A 265 3.97 0.16 10.68
N ALA A 266 3.81 -1.02 10.09
CA ALA A 266 2.65 -1.89 10.33
C ALA A 266 2.51 -2.27 11.82
N ILE A 267 3.62 -2.72 12.44
CA ILE A 267 3.63 -3.11 13.86
C ILE A 267 3.34 -1.92 14.78
N VAL A 268 3.99 -0.77 14.54
CA VAL A 268 3.77 0.42 15.38
C VAL A 268 2.36 0.99 15.19
N SER A 269 1.76 0.89 14.01
CA SER A 269 0.34 1.25 13.79
C SER A 269 -0.59 0.41 14.68
N GLY A 270 -0.33 -0.89 14.84
CA GLY A 270 -1.04 -1.72 15.80
C GLY A 270 -0.81 -1.29 17.25
N LEU A 271 0.42 -0.88 17.61
CA LEU A 271 0.72 -0.32 18.95
C LEU A 271 -0.01 1.00 19.23
N ILE A 272 -0.39 1.74 18.21
CA ILE A 272 -1.23 2.93 18.35
C ILE A 272 -2.70 2.54 18.57
N ILE A 273 -3.21 1.60 17.78
CA ILE A 273 -4.64 1.33 17.66
C ILE A 273 -5.12 0.36 18.75
N PHE A 274 -4.44 -0.78 18.95
CA PHE A 274 -4.95 -1.81 19.90
C PHE A 274 -5.00 -1.35 21.34
N PRO A 275 -3.96 -0.74 21.93
CA PRO A 275 -4.06 -0.22 23.29
C PRO A 275 -5.19 0.78 23.45
N ALA A 276 -5.35 1.71 22.51
CA ALA A 276 -6.45 2.68 22.54
C ALA A 276 -7.83 2.00 22.49
N CYS A 277 -8.04 1.04 21.57
CA CYS A 277 -9.30 0.30 21.48
C CYS A 277 -9.64 -0.44 22.77
N PHE A 278 -8.69 -1.14 23.37
CA PHE A 278 -8.93 -1.91 24.60
C PHE A 278 -9.13 -1.00 25.81
N THR A 279 -8.40 0.11 25.92
CA THR A 279 -8.59 1.10 26.98
C THR A 279 -10.02 1.67 27.00
N PHE A 280 -10.60 1.90 25.82
CA PHE A 280 -11.94 2.47 25.68
C PHE A 280 -13.04 1.42 25.40
N GLY A 281 -12.73 0.14 25.49
CA GLY A 281 -13.71 -0.95 25.30
C GLY A 281 -14.29 -1.05 23.88
N VAL A 282 -13.54 -0.62 22.88
CA VAL A 282 -14.00 -0.58 21.49
C VAL A 282 -13.41 -1.74 20.69
N SER A 283 -14.23 -2.35 19.81
CA SER A 283 -13.78 -3.44 18.95
C SER A 283 -12.81 -2.95 17.86
N PRO A 284 -11.61 -3.53 17.71
CA PRO A 284 -10.69 -3.21 16.64
C PRO A 284 -11.12 -3.78 15.29
N THR A 285 -12.28 -4.47 15.20
CA THR A 285 -12.75 -5.15 13.98
C THR A 285 -13.78 -4.34 13.18
N SER A 286 -13.94 -3.04 13.45
CA SER A 286 -15.01 -2.21 12.87
C SER A 286 -14.71 -1.63 11.48
N GLY A 287 -13.63 -2.05 10.81
CA GLY A 287 -13.29 -1.59 9.44
C GLY A 287 -13.04 -0.08 9.34
N PRO A 288 -13.60 0.61 8.31
CA PRO A 288 -13.47 2.06 8.15
C PRO A 288 -13.98 2.84 9.36
N SER A 289 -15.03 2.35 10.01
CA SER A 289 -15.62 2.98 11.21
C SER A 289 -14.61 3.08 12.35
N LEU A 290 -13.64 2.16 12.45
CA LEU A 290 -12.56 2.25 13.44
C LEU A 290 -11.79 3.57 13.33
N ILE A 291 -11.40 3.95 12.13
CA ILE A 291 -10.58 5.13 11.86
C ILE A 291 -11.43 6.43 11.91
N PHE A 292 -12.59 6.41 11.27
CA PHE A 292 -13.37 7.62 11.02
C PHE A 292 -14.48 7.89 12.03
N ILE A 293 -14.81 6.92 12.86
CA ILE A 293 -15.84 7.06 13.90
C ILE A 293 -15.22 6.82 15.29
N THR A 294 -14.64 5.65 15.49
CA THR A 294 -14.17 5.20 16.80
C THR A 294 -13.01 6.03 17.33
N LEU A 295 -11.94 6.21 16.54
CA LEU A 295 -10.76 6.96 16.98
C LEU A 295 -11.07 8.45 17.21
N PRO A 296 -11.82 9.18 16.36
CA PRO A 296 -12.26 10.53 16.68
C PRO A 296 -13.07 10.62 17.98
N ASN A 297 -13.91 9.64 18.25
CA ASN A 297 -14.65 9.57 19.52
C ASN A 297 -13.70 9.37 20.72
N ILE A 298 -12.70 8.48 20.61
CA ILE A 298 -11.66 8.31 21.63
C ILE A 298 -10.90 9.62 21.87
N PHE A 299 -10.49 10.32 20.82
CA PHE A 299 -9.80 11.59 20.95
C PHE A 299 -10.64 12.66 21.64
N ASN A 300 -11.96 12.64 21.53
CA ASN A 300 -12.83 13.55 22.27
C ASN A 300 -12.83 13.34 23.79
N HIS A 301 -12.46 12.14 24.26
CA HIS A 301 -12.53 11.79 25.69
C HIS A 301 -11.16 11.84 26.40
N ILE A 302 -10.08 12.16 25.66
CA ILE A 302 -8.73 12.22 26.24
C ILE A 302 -8.22 13.67 26.35
N PRO A 303 -7.35 13.98 27.34
CA PRO A 303 -6.69 15.27 27.42
C PRO A 303 -5.92 15.58 26.13
N LEU A 304 -5.99 16.82 25.64
CA LEU A 304 -5.38 17.24 24.38
C LEU A 304 -5.82 16.43 23.15
N GLY A 305 -7.01 15.84 23.17
CA GLY A 305 -7.48 14.94 22.11
C GLY A 305 -7.50 15.58 20.73
N ARG A 306 -7.77 16.90 20.63
CA ARG A 306 -7.62 17.65 19.38
C ARG A 306 -6.19 17.58 18.82
N LEU A 307 -5.17 17.67 19.67
CA LEU A 307 -3.77 17.54 19.25
C LEU A 307 -3.47 16.11 18.81
N TRP A 308 -3.83 15.10 19.61
CA TRP A 308 -3.59 13.70 19.32
C TRP A 308 -4.31 13.24 18.05
N GLY A 309 -5.55 13.64 17.89
CA GLY A 309 -6.33 13.35 16.69
C GLY A 309 -5.74 14.02 15.43
N SER A 310 -5.30 15.28 15.55
CA SER A 310 -4.62 15.98 14.43
C SER A 310 -3.31 15.30 14.04
N LEU A 311 -2.50 14.89 15.02
CA LEU A 311 -1.26 14.14 14.79
C LEU A 311 -1.57 12.77 14.14
N PHE A 312 -2.63 12.09 14.58
CA PHE A 312 -3.03 10.83 14.01
C PHE A 312 -3.46 10.98 12.53
N PHE A 313 -4.33 11.92 12.22
CA PHE A 313 -4.82 12.08 10.84
C PHE A 313 -3.76 12.66 9.90
N ILE A 314 -2.81 13.49 10.35
CA ILE A 314 -1.69 13.91 9.51
C ILE A 314 -0.71 12.74 9.26
N PHE A 315 -0.49 11.88 10.27
CA PHE A 315 0.26 10.64 10.09
C PHE A 315 -0.39 9.73 9.05
N MET A 316 -1.71 9.51 9.15
CA MET A 316 -2.49 8.74 8.17
C MET A 316 -2.42 9.34 6.77
N THR A 317 -2.53 10.67 6.67
CA THR A 317 -2.43 11.41 5.41
C THR A 317 -1.04 11.23 4.79
N PHE A 318 0.03 11.31 5.56
CA PHE A 318 1.39 11.11 5.04
C PHE A 318 1.63 9.68 4.57
N ALA A 319 1.10 8.68 5.29
CA ALA A 319 1.16 7.29 4.87
C ALA A 319 0.42 7.07 3.55
N ALA A 320 -0.80 7.56 3.42
CA ALA A 320 -1.56 7.47 2.18
C ALA A 320 -0.87 8.21 1.03
N PHE A 321 -0.41 9.43 1.29
CA PHE A 321 0.16 10.30 0.26
C PHE A 321 1.52 9.82 -0.27
N SER A 322 2.32 9.11 0.53
CA SER A 322 3.58 8.51 0.09
C SER A 322 3.35 7.47 -1.02
N THR A 323 2.32 6.63 -0.88
CA THR A 323 1.91 5.68 -1.93
C THR A 323 1.35 6.40 -3.16
N VAL A 324 0.52 7.43 -2.98
CA VAL A 324 0.00 8.25 -4.10
C VAL A 324 1.16 8.82 -4.94
N LEU A 325 2.15 9.42 -4.31
CA LEU A 325 3.33 9.97 -5.00
C LEU A 325 4.10 8.90 -5.78
N ALA A 326 4.30 7.73 -5.17
CA ALA A 326 5.01 6.61 -5.77
C ALA A 326 4.31 6.07 -7.02
N VAL A 327 2.99 5.86 -6.94
CA VAL A 327 2.19 5.35 -8.05
C VAL A 327 2.02 6.41 -9.16
N PHE A 328 1.89 7.68 -8.80
CA PHE A 328 1.87 8.77 -9.79
C PHE A 328 3.18 8.84 -10.57
N GLU A 329 4.33 8.69 -9.92
CA GLU A 329 5.62 8.61 -10.62
C GLU A 329 5.67 7.43 -11.60
N ASN A 330 5.15 6.25 -11.19
CA ASN A 330 5.07 5.09 -12.08
C ASN A 330 4.22 5.39 -13.32
N ILE A 331 3.01 5.92 -13.12
CA ILE A 331 2.10 6.30 -14.22
C ILE A 331 2.76 7.32 -15.15
N ILE A 332 3.28 8.43 -14.59
CA ILE A 332 3.89 9.52 -15.37
C ILE A 332 5.08 8.99 -16.18
N SER A 333 5.96 8.21 -15.56
CA SER A 333 7.12 7.63 -16.23
C SER A 333 6.74 6.66 -17.34
N CYS A 334 5.72 5.81 -17.13
CA CYS A 334 5.20 4.93 -18.17
C CYS A 334 4.62 5.72 -19.35
N VAL A 335 3.79 6.74 -19.07
CA VAL A 335 3.20 7.58 -20.12
C VAL A 335 4.28 8.34 -20.89
N MET A 336 5.29 8.90 -20.22
CA MET A 336 6.43 9.57 -20.89
C MET A 336 7.17 8.63 -21.84
N GLU A 337 7.46 7.39 -21.41
CA GLU A 337 8.19 6.43 -22.24
C GLU A 337 7.37 5.86 -23.40
N LEU A 338 6.06 5.71 -23.22
CA LEU A 338 5.15 5.19 -24.25
C LEU A 338 4.82 6.24 -25.31
N THR A 339 4.64 7.51 -24.92
CA THR A 339 4.17 8.57 -25.82
C THR A 339 5.27 9.49 -26.31
N GLY A 340 6.44 9.50 -25.63
CA GLY A 340 7.49 10.49 -25.89
C GLY A 340 7.18 11.89 -25.35
N TRP A 341 6.10 12.08 -24.58
CA TRP A 341 5.71 13.39 -24.06
C TRP A 341 6.66 13.88 -22.96
N SER A 342 6.72 15.20 -22.83
CA SER A 342 7.45 15.81 -21.71
C SER A 342 6.76 15.50 -20.37
N ARG A 343 7.54 15.52 -19.26
CA ARG A 343 7.00 15.33 -17.91
C ARG A 343 5.84 16.27 -17.59
N LYS A 344 5.94 17.55 -17.96
CA LYS A 344 4.87 18.53 -17.74
C LYS A 344 3.57 18.14 -18.46
N LYS A 345 3.65 17.75 -19.74
CA LYS A 345 2.49 17.33 -20.52
C LYS A 345 1.89 16.04 -19.95
N SER A 346 2.73 15.05 -19.64
CA SER A 346 2.28 13.79 -19.03
C SER A 346 1.61 14.02 -17.67
N SER A 347 2.17 14.88 -16.83
CA SER A 347 1.58 15.24 -15.54
C SER A 347 0.22 15.91 -15.69
N LEU A 348 0.07 16.87 -16.61
CA LEU A 348 -1.20 17.57 -16.84
C LEU A 348 -2.31 16.64 -17.35
N VAL A 349 -1.98 15.77 -18.31
CA VAL A 349 -2.95 14.78 -18.83
C VAL A 349 -3.36 13.80 -17.75
N ASN A 350 -2.40 13.32 -16.94
CA ASN A 350 -2.69 12.40 -15.84
C ASN A 350 -3.44 13.08 -14.69
N LEU A 351 -3.24 14.37 -14.42
CA LEU A 351 -4.07 15.13 -13.49
C LEU A 351 -5.55 15.01 -13.85
N ILE A 352 -5.88 15.32 -15.09
CA ILE A 352 -7.27 15.28 -15.59
C ILE A 352 -7.79 13.84 -15.59
N ALA A 353 -7.01 12.89 -16.12
CA ALA A 353 -7.40 11.49 -16.23
C ALA A 353 -7.69 10.87 -14.84
N ILE A 354 -6.82 11.08 -13.86
CA ILE A 354 -6.99 10.51 -12.51
C ILE A 354 -8.18 11.14 -11.81
N ILE A 355 -8.39 12.46 -11.91
CA ILE A 355 -9.59 13.11 -11.34
C ILE A 355 -10.86 12.48 -11.94
N LEU A 356 -10.95 12.37 -13.26
CA LEU A 356 -12.13 11.80 -13.91
C LEU A 356 -12.35 10.33 -13.55
N LEU A 357 -11.28 9.55 -13.53
CA LEU A 357 -11.34 8.11 -13.18
C LEU A 357 -11.66 7.87 -11.70
N SER A 358 -11.36 8.82 -10.80
CA SER A 358 -11.69 8.69 -9.37
C SER A 358 -13.13 9.13 -9.04
N LEU A 359 -13.81 9.84 -9.93
CA LEU A 359 -15.21 10.26 -9.70
C LEU A 359 -16.18 9.08 -9.45
N PRO A 360 -16.11 7.93 -10.16
CA PRO A 360 -16.97 6.79 -9.84
C PRO A 360 -16.89 6.34 -8.40
N CYS A 361 -15.69 6.29 -7.80
CA CYS A 361 -15.49 5.97 -6.39
C CYS A 361 -16.19 6.98 -5.47
N VAL A 362 -16.05 8.29 -5.76
CA VAL A 362 -16.74 9.35 -5.01
C VAL A 362 -18.26 9.23 -5.12
N LEU A 363 -18.78 9.04 -6.33
CA LEU A 363 -20.22 8.97 -6.61
C LEU A 363 -20.86 7.70 -6.07
N GLY A 364 -20.11 6.63 -5.92
CA GLY A 364 -20.59 5.33 -5.42
C GLY A 364 -21.08 5.36 -3.96
N TYR A 365 -20.78 6.41 -3.20
CA TYR A 365 -21.26 6.59 -1.84
C TYR A 365 -22.51 7.48 -1.72
N ASN A 366 -22.93 8.15 -2.80
CA ASN A 366 -24.01 9.14 -2.78
C ASN A 366 -24.89 9.06 -4.02
N VAL A 367 -24.51 9.68 -5.15
CA VAL A 367 -25.35 9.76 -6.36
C VAL A 367 -25.65 8.40 -6.97
N TRP A 368 -24.69 7.46 -6.87
CA TRP A 368 -24.82 6.08 -7.41
C TRP A 368 -25.06 5.03 -6.32
N SER A 369 -25.58 5.40 -5.18
CA SER A 369 -25.86 4.50 -4.04
C SER A 369 -27.30 3.99 -3.98
N TRP A 370 -28.01 3.87 -5.12
CA TRP A 370 -29.36 3.29 -5.12
C TRP A 370 -29.34 1.76 -5.19
N ASP A 371 -30.42 1.12 -4.74
CA ASP A 371 -30.57 -0.34 -4.58
C ASP A 371 -30.29 -1.20 -5.82
N GLY A 372 -30.19 -0.64 -7.01
CA GLY A 372 -29.85 -1.36 -8.25
C GLY A 372 -28.39 -1.24 -8.68
N PHE A 373 -27.59 -0.41 -8.01
CA PHE A 373 -26.21 -0.14 -8.42
C PHE A 373 -25.14 -0.85 -7.58
N SER A 374 -25.55 -1.79 -6.74
CA SER A 374 -24.59 -2.65 -6.01
C SER A 374 -23.90 -3.60 -6.99
N ILE A 375 -22.72 -3.24 -7.46
CA ILE A 375 -21.88 -4.13 -8.26
C ILE A 375 -21.21 -5.11 -7.30
N PHE A 376 -21.52 -6.38 -7.40
CA PHE A 376 -21.00 -7.45 -6.52
C PHE A 376 -21.25 -7.24 -5.01
N GLY A 377 -22.38 -6.60 -4.65
CA GLY A 377 -22.81 -6.47 -3.25
C GLY A 377 -22.09 -5.41 -2.44
N GLY A 378 -21.41 -4.43 -3.06
CA GLY A 378 -20.68 -3.37 -2.38
C GLY A 378 -20.68 -2.04 -3.13
N ALA A 379 -20.01 -1.03 -2.56
CA ALA A 379 -19.76 0.25 -3.22
C ALA A 379 -18.75 0.10 -4.36
N VAL A 380 -18.63 1.13 -5.22
CA VAL A 380 -17.63 1.16 -6.29
C VAL A 380 -16.21 0.93 -5.75
N LEU A 381 -15.88 1.51 -4.60
CA LEU A 381 -14.59 1.30 -3.91
C LEU A 381 -14.31 -0.19 -3.66
N ASP A 382 -15.32 -0.94 -3.20
CA ASP A 382 -15.15 -2.37 -2.87
C ASP A 382 -14.81 -3.19 -4.11
N LEU A 383 -15.40 -2.83 -5.27
CA LEU A 383 -15.07 -3.46 -6.56
C LEU A 383 -13.64 -3.09 -6.99
N GLU A 384 -13.28 -1.82 -6.91
CA GLU A 384 -11.94 -1.32 -7.30
C GLU A 384 -10.85 -1.96 -6.43
N ASP A 385 -11.03 -1.99 -5.10
CA ASP A 385 -10.09 -2.66 -4.18
C ASP A 385 -10.04 -4.17 -4.45
N PHE A 386 -11.17 -4.82 -4.69
CA PHE A 386 -11.19 -6.25 -5.02
C PHE A 386 -10.39 -6.57 -6.28
N LEU A 387 -10.59 -5.80 -7.36
CA LEU A 387 -9.85 -5.99 -8.62
C LEU A 387 -8.35 -5.80 -8.42
N VAL A 388 -7.94 -4.80 -7.66
CA VAL A 388 -6.53 -4.55 -7.37
C VAL A 388 -5.98 -5.61 -6.41
N SER A 389 -6.56 -5.75 -5.23
CA SER A 389 -5.99 -6.53 -4.13
C SER A 389 -6.06 -8.04 -4.35
N ASN A 390 -7.16 -8.55 -4.94
CA ASN A 390 -7.41 -9.99 -5.08
C ASN A 390 -7.09 -10.53 -6.47
N ILE A 391 -6.98 -9.67 -7.50
CA ILE A 391 -6.70 -10.09 -8.86
C ILE A 391 -5.34 -9.57 -9.34
N LEU A 392 -5.17 -8.25 -9.43
CA LEU A 392 -4.00 -7.67 -10.10
C LEU A 392 -2.70 -7.87 -9.31
N LEU A 393 -2.71 -7.68 -7.98
CA LEU A 393 -1.51 -7.87 -7.17
C LEU A 393 -1.02 -9.33 -7.18
N PRO A 394 -1.85 -10.36 -6.89
CA PRO A 394 -1.39 -11.74 -6.94
C PRO A 394 -0.98 -12.19 -8.33
N LEU A 395 -1.79 -11.95 -9.37
CA LEU A 395 -1.47 -12.37 -10.73
C LEU A 395 -0.27 -11.61 -11.30
N GLY A 396 -0.13 -10.32 -11.01
CA GLY A 396 1.02 -9.53 -11.38
C GLY A 396 2.31 -10.04 -10.74
N SER A 397 2.26 -10.36 -9.44
CA SER A 397 3.37 -10.98 -8.72
C SER A 397 3.75 -12.34 -9.33
N LEU A 398 2.77 -13.15 -9.70
CA LEU A 398 2.98 -14.43 -10.39
C LEU A 398 3.69 -14.22 -11.73
N VAL A 399 3.30 -13.21 -12.50
CA VAL A 399 3.94 -12.91 -13.80
C VAL A 399 5.39 -12.48 -13.60
N TYR A 400 5.72 -11.59 -12.65
CA TYR A 400 7.11 -11.25 -12.32
C TYR A 400 7.93 -12.49 -11.93
N LEU A 401 7.33 -13.36 -11.10
CA LEU A 401 7.94 -14.59 -10.64
C LEU A 401 8.26 -15.52 -11.83
N LEU A 402 7.28 -15.79 -12.69
CA LEU A 402 7.46 -16.64 -13.86
C LEU A 402 8.43 -16.03 -14.88
N PHE A 403 8.40 -14.72 -15.08
CA PHE A 403 9.34 -14.03 -15.96
C PHE A 403 10.78 -14.16 -15.48
N CYS A 404 11.03 -14.05 -14.19
CA CYS A 404 12.36 -14.13 -13.60
C CYS A 404 12.88 -15.56 -13.43
N THR A 405 12.01 -16.58 -13.34
CA THR A 405 12.43 -17.96 -13.03
C THR A 405 12.31 -18.91 -14.21
N SER A 406 11.35 -18.68 -15.10
CA SER A 406 11.05 -19.59 -16.21
C SER A 406 12.08 -19.49 -17.34
N ARG A 407 12.32 -20.60 -18.02
CA ARG A 407 13.10 -20.66 -19.28
C ARG A 407 12.44 -19.87 -20.43
N TYR A 408 11.15 -19.65 -20.36
CA TYR A 408 10.36 -18.88 -21.34
C TYR A 408 10.31 -17.38 -21.03
N GLY A 409 10.93 -16.91 -19.94
CA GLY A 409 11.06 -15.50 -19.58
C GLY A 409 12.52 -15.04 -19.68
N TRP A 410 12.85 -14.04 -18.88
CA TRP A 410 14.21 -13.54 -18.68
C TRP A 410 15.12 -14.61 -18.08
N GLY A 411 14.57 -15.40 -17.15
CA GLY A 411 15.14 -16.63 -16.62
C GLY A 411 16.00 -16.44 -15.38
N TRP A 412 16.09 -17.52 -14.58
CA TRP A 412 16.78 -17.55 -13.29
C TRP A 412 18.22 -17.05 -13.31
N LYS A 413 19.02 -17.46 -14.32
CA LYS A 413 20.43 -17.10 -14.42
C LYS A 413 20.62 -15.58 -14.53
N ASN A 414 19.84 -14.93 -15.38
CA ASN A 414 19.91 -13.49 -15.59
C ASN A 414 19.39 -12.72 -14.36
N PHE A 415 18.24 -13.15 -13.82
CA PHE A 415 17.66 -12.58 -12.60
C PHE A 415 18.66 -12.66 -11.44
N LYS A 416 19.20 -13.84 -11.14
CA LYS A 416 20.14 -14.05 -10.05
C LYS A 416 21.41 -13.21 -10.21
N ALA A 417 21.96 -13.15 -11.42
CA ALA A 417 23.13 -12.33 -11.70
C ALA A 417 22.88 -10.85 -11.42
N GLU A 418 21.73 -10.32 -11.86
CA GLU A 418 21.34 -8.93 -11.59
C GLU A 418 21.07 -8.70 -10.10
N ALA A 419 20.25 -9.53 -9.47
CA ALA A 419 19.88 -9.40 -8.07
C ALA A 419 21.11 -9.42 -7.13
N ASN A 420 22.11 -10.21 -7.47
CA ASN A 420 23.34 -10.39 -6.71
C ASN A 420 24.45 -9.37 -7.03
N THR A 421 24.23 -8.47 -7.99
CA THR A 421 25.20 -7.39 -8.29
C THR A 421 25.27 -6.41 -7.12
N GLY A 422 26.50 -6.03 -6.73
CA GLY A 422 26.76 -5.11 -5.60
C GLY A 422 26.92 -5.82 -4.26
N LYS A 423 27.10 -5.05 -3.17
CA LYS A 423 27.32 -5.55 -1.80
C LYS A 423 25.99 -5.81 -1.07
N GLY A 424 25.88 -6.84 -0.25
CA GLY A 424 24.73 -7.14 0.60
C GLY A 424 24.27 -8.61 0.50
N LEU A 425 23.04 -8.88 0.95
CA LEU A 425 22.43 -10.21 0.91
C LEU A 425 22.31 -10.72 -0.52
N LYS A 426 22.57 -12.00 -0.72
CA LYS A 426 22.61 -12.64 -2.05
C LYS A 426 21.53 -13.71 -2.19
N MET A 427 20.90 -13.76 -3.37
CA MET A 427 20.04 -14.86 -3.76
C MET A 427 20.84 -16.15 -3.90
N GLN A 428 20.45 -17.19 -3.19
CA GLN A 428 21.14 -18.50 -3.19
C GLN A 428 20.55 -19.44 -4.25
N GLU A 429 21.34 -20.44 -4.70
CA GLU A 429 20.87 -21.35 -5.76
C GLU A 429 19.71 -22.26 -5.31
N TRP A 430 19.67 -22.67 -4.05
CA TRP A 430 18.56 -23.47 -3.51
C TRP A 430 17.20 -22.77 -3.60
N MET A 431 17.20 -21.43 -3.57
CA MET A 431 15.98 -20.64 -3.71
C MET A 431 15.30 -20.81 -5.07
N ARG A 432 16.04 -21.27 -6.08
CA ARG A 432 15.50 -21.51 -7.43
C ARG A 432 14.32 -22.47 -7.42
N VAL A 433 14.45 -23.61 -6.73
CA VAL A 433 13.36 -24.61 -6.67
C VAL A 433 12.14 -24.04 -6.01
N TYR A 434 12.34 -23.37 -4.87
CA TYR A 434 11.27 -22.71 -4.14
C TYR A 434 10.54 -21.66 -5.01
N LEU A 435 11.29 -20.75 -5.62
CA LEU A 435 10.74 -19.66 -6.42
C LEU A 435 10.15 -20.09 -7.76
N SER A 436 10.61 -21.22 -8.32
CA SER A 436 10.10 -21.70 -9.62
C SER A 436 8.85 -22.57 -9.49
N TYR A 437 8.64 -23.25 -8.36
CA TYR A 437 7.57 -24.24 -8.20
C TYR A 437 6.67 -24.01 -7.00
N ILE A 438 7.22 -23.76 -5.82
CA ILE A 438 6.43 -23.67 -4.58
C ILE A 438 5.73 -22.32 -4.52
N LEU A 439 6.46 -21.23 -4.68
CA LEU A 439 5.91 -19.88 -4.58
C LEU A 439 4.81 -19.60 -5.61
N PRO A 440 4.90 -20.01 -6.91
CA PRO A 440 3.80 -19.87 -7.86
C PRO A 440 2.52 -20.58 -7.40
N LEU A 441 2.63 -21.77 -6.83
CA LEU A 441 1.47 -22.53 -6.30
C LEU A 441 0.83 -21.82 -5.12
N MET A 442 1.64 -21.24 -4.23
CA MET A 442 1.13 -20.45 -3.09
C MET A 442 0.36 -19.22 -3.60
N ILE A 443 0.88 -18.50 -4.59
CA ILE A 443 0.21 -17.34 -5.17
C ILE A 443 -1.11 -17.74 -5.85
N LEU A 444 -1.12 -18.82 -6.62
CA LEU A 444 -2.34 -19.35 -7.24
C LEU A 444 -3.38 -19.77 -6.21
N PHE A 445 -2.95 -20.37 -5.10
CA PHE A 445 -3.84 -20.71 -3.99
C PHE A 445 -4.46 -19.47 -3.36
N ILE A 446 -3.66 -18.43 -3.08
CA ILE A 446 -4.14 -17.14 -2.54
C ILE A 446 -5.16 -16.51 -3.50
N PHE A 447 -4.84 -16.47 -4.78
CA PHE A 447 -5.73 -15.93 -5.83
C PHE A 447 -7.05 -16.70 -5.87
N GLY A 448 -6.99 -18.04 -5.93
CA GLY A 448 -8.18 -18.89 -5.97
C GLY A 448 -9.05 -18.74 -4.72
N TYR A 449 -8.42 -18.68 -3.55
CA TYR A 449 -9.14 -18.47 -2.29
C TYR A 449 -9.80 -17.08 -2.23
N GLY A 450 -9.14 -16.03 -2.69
CA GLY A 450 -9.71 -14.68 -2.73
C GLY A 450 -10.97 -14.59 -3.63
N ILE A 451 -10.98 -15.33 -4.74
CA ILE A 451 -12.18 -15.46 -5.59
C ILE A 451 -13.28 -16.28 -4.87
N TYR A 452 -12.90 -17.40 -4.26
CA TYR A 452 -13.85 -18.25 -3.53
C TYR A 452 -14.53 -17.50 -2.39
N ASP A 453 -13.76 -16.82 -1.55
CA ASP A 453 -14.25 -16.05 -0.41
C ASP A 453 -15.23 -14.93 -0.83
N LYS A 454 -14.98 -14.27 -1.96
CA LYS A 454 -15.83 -13.17 -2.44
C LYS A 454 -17.17 -13.64 -3.03
N PHE A 455 -17.19 -14.82 -3.71
CA PHE A 455 -18.35 -15.23 -4.51
C PHE A 455 -19.08 -16.46 -3.97
N PHE A 456 -18.48 -17.23 -3.07
CA PHE A 456 -19.02 -18.51 -2.63
C PHE A 456 -19.03 -18.70 -1.09
N ALA A 457 -18.35 -17.84 -0.32
CA ALA A 457 -18.41 -17.81 1.14
C ALA A 457 -19.34 -16.70 1.63
#